data_de5930f03315a4d252b13ff4d417967a
#
_entry.id   de5930f03315a4d252b13ff4d417967a
#
_cell.length_a   1.000
_cell.length_b   1.000
_cell.length_c   1.000
_cell.angle_alpha   90.00
_cell.angle_beta   90.00
_cell.angle_gamma   90.00
#
_symmetry.space_group_name_H-M   'P 1'
#
loop_
_entity.id
_entity.type
_entity.pdbx_description
1 polymer ?
#
loop_
_entity_poly.entity_id
_entity_poly.type
_entity_poly.pdbx_seq_one_letter_code
_entity_poly.pdbx_strand_id
1 'polypeptide(L)'
;MPIPGVDVSIRDSAPARSAPTDTGVAFIAGLTEKGKLAPILITSMSDYDRVLGSRVSYGLLYDWLDTFFREGGSRAYVSRVVGPTPVHAGITLNDAGAAATLRVEANSPGEWGNSLNVQVTAGGAGGTF
;
A
#
# COMPACT_ATOMS: atom_id res chain seq x y z
N MET A 1 -75.95 13.53 18.52
CA MET A 1 -74.83 14.42 18.78
C MET A 1 -73.54 13.65 18.51
N PRO A 2 -72.78 13.95 17.49
CA PRO A 2 -71.53 13.24 17.24
C PRO A 2 -70.53 13.61 18.32
N ILE A 3 -69.89 12.60 18.90
CA ILE A 3 -68.83 12.78 19.87
C ILE A 3 -67.56 13.14 19.08
N PRO A 4 -66.85 14.23 19.41
CA PRO A 4 -65.59 14.52 18.73
C PRO A 4 -64.57 13.44 19.10
N GLY A 5 -64.18 12.67 18.10
CA GLY A 5 -63.08 11.70 18.23
C GLY A 5 -61.75 12.42 18.11
N VAL A 6 -60.82 12.10 18.99
CA VAL A 6 -59.42 12.55 18.85
C VAL A 6 -58.73 11.49 18.02
N ASP A 7 -58.33 11.85 16.81
CA ASP A 7 -57.49 11.01 15.95
C ASP A 7 -56.01 11.28 16.28
N VAL A 8 -55.38 10.31 16.94
CA VAL A 8 -53.95 10.37 17.26
C VAL A 8 -53.18 9.59 16.21
N SER A 9 -52.67 10.29 15.19
CA SER A 9 -51.73 9.69 14.25
C SER A 9 -50.30 9.81 14.79
N ILE A 10 -49.74 8.70 15.29
CA ILE A 10 -48.33 8.62 15.63
C ILE A 10 -47.57 8.50 14.32
N ARG A 11 -46.92 9.58 13.90
CA ARG A 11 -45.92 9.53 12.83
C ARG A 11 -44.59 9.15 13.46
N ASP A 12 -44.23 7.90 13.33
CA ASP A 12 -42.85 7.46 13.63
C ASP A 12 -41.93 8.05 12.55
N SER A 13 -41.35 9.20 12.85
CA SER A 13 -40.20 9.71 12.10
C SER A 13 -39.00 8.86 12.52
N ALA A 14 -38.93 7.63 12.00
CA ALA A 14 -37.66 6.93 12.07
C ALA A 14 -36.57 7.85 11.49
N PRO A 15 -35.52 8.17 12.27
CA PRO A 15 -34.43 8.94 11.71
C PRO A 15 -33.97 8.23 10.46
N ALA A 16 -33.86 8.99 9.34
CA ALA A 16 -33.34 8.43 8.10
C ALA A 16 -32.07 7.67 8.44
N ARG A 17 -32.13 6.33 8.35
CA ARG A 17 -30.91 5.53 8.50
C ARG A 17 -29.99 6.01 7.41
N SER A 18 -28.96 6.77 7.80
CA SER A 18 -27.83 6.98 6.91
C SER A 18 -27.41 5.61 6.41
N ALA A 19 -27.24 5.48 5.10
CA ALA A 19 -26.70 4.25 4.53
C ALA A 19 -25.49 3.83 5.38
N PRO A 20 -25.35 2.55 5.73
CA PRO A 20 -24.23 2.11 6.55
C PRO A 20 -22.95 2.63 5.89
N THR A 21 -22.28 3.55 6.56
CA THR A 21 -20.96 4.01 6.13
C THR A 21 -20.08 2.79 6.16
N ASP A 22 -19.41 2.48 5.06
CA ASP A 22 -18.46 1.36 5.00
C ASP A 22 -17.28 1.69 5.93
N THR A 23 -17.44 1.38 7.20
CA THR A 23 -16.47 1.63 8.26
C THR A 23 -15.26 0.71 8.18
N GLY A 24 -15.30 -0.31 7.32
CA GLY A 24 -14.21 -1.25 7.07
C GLY A 24 -13.12 -0.72 6.13
N VAL A 25 -13.14 0.57 5.76
CA VAL A 25 -12.14 1.19 4.88
C VAL A 25 -11.34 2.23 5.65
N ALA A 26 -10.02 2.11 5.62
CA ALA A 26 -9.10 3.07 6.22
C ALA A 26 -8.21 3.75 5.17
N PHE A 27 -7.75 4.96 5.47
CA PHE A 27 -6.66 5.63 4.77
C PHE A 27 -5.55 5.93 5.78
N ILE A 28 -4.36 5.42 5.53
CA ILE A 28 -3.23 5.50 6.47
C ILE A 28 -1.97 5.93 5.71
N ALA A 29 -1.21 6.85 6.29
CA ALA A 29 0.10 7.23 5.79
C ALA A 29 1.19 6.82 6.79
N GLY A 30 2.32 6.31 6.29
CA GLY A 30 3.40 5.91 7.17
C GLY A 30 4.64 5.39 6.46
N LEU A 31 5.62 5.01 7.28
CA LEU A 31 6.90 4.50 6.81
C LEU A 31 6.80 3.01 6.49
N THR A 32 7.36 2.61 5.36
CA THR A 32 7.41 1.22 4.89
C THR A 32 8.79 0.90 4.31
N GLU A 33 9.14 -0.37 4.25
CA GLU A 33 10.41 -0.84 3.71
C GLU A 33 10.57 -0.49 2.22
N LYS A 34 9.54 -0.80 1.43
CA LYS A 34 9.51 -0.60 -0.03
C LYS A 34 8.15 -0.12 -0.49
N GLY A 35 7.95 0.04 -1.79
CA GLY A 35 6.68 0.34 -2.41
C GLY A 35 6.63 1.70 -3.09
N LYS A 36 5.59 1.89 -3.91
CA LYS A 36 5.35 3.14 -4.64
C LYS A 36 4.99 4.27 -3.68
N LEU A 37 5.22 5.51 -4.10
CA LEU A 37 4.85 6.71 -3.32
C LEU A 37 3.36 7.05 -3.43
N ALA A 38 2.69 6.59 -4.50
CA ALA A 38 1.24 6.75 -4.64
C ALA A 38 0.48 5.85 -3.67
N PRO A 39 -0.72 6.25 -3.23
CA PRO A 39 -1.56 5.40 -2.37
C PRO A 39 -1.84 4.04 -3.00
N ILE A 40 -1.71 3.00 -2.21
CA ILE A 40 -1.87 1.60 -2.63
C ILE A 40 -3.01 0.99 -1.83
N LEU A 41 -3.90 0.28 -2.51
CA LEU A 41 -4.95 -0.50 -1.87
C LEU A 41 -4.35 -1.80 -1.32
N ILE A 42 -4.57 -2.04 -0.03
CA ILE A 42 -4.17 -3.24 0.70
C ILE A 42 -5.45 -3.88 1.27
N THR A 43 -5.61 -5.16 1.04
CA THR A 43 -6.79 -5.93 1.46
C THR A 43 -6.47 -7.01 2.50
N SER A 44 -5.18 -7.25 2.77
CA SER A 44 -4.69 -8.20 3.76
C SER A 44 -3.25 -7.91 4.15
N MET A 45 -2.79 -8.46 5.28
CA MET A 45 -1.37 -8.36 5.67
C MET A 45 -0.44 -9.07 4.69
N SER A 46 -0.87 -10.15 4.05
CA SER A 46 -0.11 -10.81 2.97
C SER A 46 0.10 -9.89 1.75
N ASP A 47 -0.91 -9.06 1.43
CA ASP A 47 -0.79 -8.03 0.39
C ASP A 47 0.22 -6.95 0.79
N TYR A 48 0.19 -6.54 2.06
CA TYR A 48 1.15 -5.59 2.60
C TYR A 48 2.59 -6.09 2.45
N ASP A 49 2.88 -7.30 2.92
CA ASP A 49 4.23 -7.88 2.86
C ASP A 49 4.76 -7.97 1.42
N ARG A 50 3.91 -8.33 0.48
CA ARG A 50 4.27 -8.41 -0.94
C ARG A 50 4.61 -7.06 -1.54
N VAL A 51 3.83 -6.01 -1.22
CA VAL A 51 3.88 -4.71 -1.90
C VAL A 51 4.72 -3.68 -1.14
N LEU A 52 4.60 -3.65 0.17
CA LEU A 52 5.22 -2.65 1.05
C LEU A 52 6.40 -3.18 1.87
N GLY A 53 6.60 -4.51 1.84
CA GLY A 53 7.69 -5.17 2.54
C GLY A 53 7.36 -5.57 3.96
N SER A 54 8.38 -5.96 4.68
CA SER A 54 8.26 -6.48 6.05
C SER A 54 8.02 -5.35 7.06
N ARG A 55 7.72 -5.76 8.30
CA ARG A 55 7.65 -4.85 9.43
C ARG A 55 8.98 -4.13 9.64
N VAL A 56 8.94 -2.81 9.70
CA VAL A 56 10.11 -1.97 9.96
C VAL A 56 10.14 -1.51 11.42
N SER A 57 11.32 -1.43 12.01
CA SER A 57 11.50 -1.03 13.42
C SER A 57 11.27 0.48 13.65
N TYR A 58 11.38 1.27 12.59
CA TYR A 58 11.26 2.73 12.62
C TYR A 58 9.85 3.25 12.27
N GLY A 59 8.85 2.35 12.15
CA GLY A 59 7.49 2.73 11.81
C GLY A 59 6.45 1.80 12.43
N LEU A 60 5.29 2.36 12.76
CA LEU A 60 4.17 1.64 13.38
C LEU A 60 3.07 1.23 12.39
N LEU A 61 3.23 1.53 11.11
CA LEU A 61 2.20 1.30 10.09
C LEU A 61 1.80 -0.17 9.97
N TYR A 62 2.77 -1.06 10.05
CA TYR A 62 2.53 -2.52 10.01
C TYR A 62 1.63 -2.97 11.18
N ASP A 63 1.97 -2.57 12.40
CA ASP A 63 1.24 -2.96 13.61
C ASP A 63 -0.19 -2.37 13.61
N TRP A 64 -0.34 -1.16 13.10
CA TRP A 64 -1.64 -0.53 12.91
C TRP A 64 -2.53 -1.27 11.93
N LEU A 65 -1.99 -1.67 10.78
CA LEU A 65 -2.73 -2.42 9.77
C LEU A 65 -3.06 -3.84 10.23
N ASP A 66 -2.13 -4.51 10.92
CA ASP A 66 -2.39 -5.83 11.50
C ASP A 66 -3.57 -5.76 12.49
N THR A 67 -3.55 -4.78 13.39
CA THR A 67 -4.67 -4.54 14.30
C THR A 67 -5.97 -4.22 13.55
N PHE A 68 -5.92 -3.31 12.56
CA PHE A 68 -7.08 -2.92 11.77
C PHE A 68 -7.74 -4.13 11.07
N PHE A 69 -6.98 -5.00 10.44
CA PHE A 69 -7.53 -6.18 9.78
C PHE A 69 -8.04 -7.24 10.78
N ARG A 70 -7.41 -7.39 11.94
CA ARG A 70 -7.89 -8.28 13.02
C ARG A 70 -9.21 -7.81 13.62
N GLU A 71 -9.42 -6.51 13.71
CA GLU A 71 -10.66 -5.92 14.23
C GLU A 71 -11.79 -5.86 13.17
N GLY A 72 -11.60 -6.48 12.01
CA GLY A 72 -12.62 -6.61 10.98
C GLY A 72 -12.57 -5.55 9.87
N GLY A 73 -11.49 -4.79 9.78
CA GLY A 73 -11.23 -3.91 8.64
C GLY A 73 -11.15 -4.70 7.34
N SER A 74 -11.70 -4.17 6.25
CA SER A 74 -11.77 -4.86 4.96
C SER A 74 -10.76 -4.34 3.94
N ARG A 75 -10.44 -3.06 3.98
CA ARG A 75 -9.59 -2.38 2.99
C ARG A 75 -8.84 -1.22 3.63
N ALA A 76 -7.59 -1.04 3.25
CA ALA A 76 -6.81 0.13 3.63
C ALA A 76 -6.10 0.72 2.41
N TYR A 77 -6.20 2.04 2.25
CA TYR A 77 -5.36 2.79 1.31
C TYR A 77 -4.13 3.26 2.08
N VAL A 78 -2.99 2.75 1.69
CA VAL A 78 -1.71 3.07 2.34
C VAL A 78 -0.93 4.03 1.47
N SER A 79 -0.59 5.19 2.02
CA SER A 79 0.32 6.16 1.42
C SER A 79 1.69 6.05 2.08
N ARG A 80 2.70 5.70 1.30
CA ARG A 80 4.06 5.61 1.78
C ARG A 80 4.66 6.99 2.00
N VAL A 81 5.24 7.21 3.18
CA VAL A 81 6.02 8.40 3.50
C VAL A 81 7.51 8.07 3.35
N VAL A 82 8.26 8.95 2.69
CA VAL A 82 9.71 8.88 2.55
C VAL A 82 10.34 10.21 2.92
N GLY A 83 11.65 10.24 3.12
CA GLY A 83 12.39 11.47 3.37
C GLY A 83 12.35 12.44 2.16
N PRO A 84 12.87 13.67 2.33
CA PRO A 84 12.80 14.72 1.29
C PRO A 84 13.60 14.39 0.02
N THR A 85 14.58 13.50 0.11
CA THR A 85 15.44 13.08 -1.01
C THR A 85 15.47 11.57 -1.13
N PRO A 86 14.38 10.92 -1.57
CA PRO A 86 14.35 9.48 -1.72
C PRO A 86 15.28 9.04 -2.87
N VAL A 87 16.15 8.06 -2.59
CA VAL A 87 17.11 7.54 -3.56
C VAL A 87 16.75 6.11 -3.92
N HIS A 88 16.79 5.79 -5.22
CA HIS A 88 16.67 4.43 -5.73
C HIS A 88 18.04 3.76 -5.73
N ALA A 89 18.12 2.52 -5.26
CA ALA A 89 19.31 1.71 -5.43
C ALA A 89 19.49 1.39 -6.91
N GLY A 90 20.70 1.53 -7.42
CA GLY A 90 20.96 1.26 -8.83
C GLY A 90 22.42 0.87 -9.08
N ILE A 91 22.63 0.07 -10.11
CA ILE A 91 23.96 -0.34 -10.57
C ILE A 91 24.06 -0.12 -12.09
N THR A 92 25.22 0.33 -12.53
CA THR A 92 25.55 0.40 -13.94
C THR A 92 26.49 -0.75 -14.27
N LEU A 93 26.12 -1.55 -15.24
CA LEU A 93 26.93 -2.64 -15.78
C LEU A 93 27.65 -2.14 -17.03
N ASN A 94 28.95 -2.42 -17.11
CA ASN A 94 29.78 -2.04 -18.23
C ASN A 94 29.99 -3.25 -19.14
N ASP A 95 30.27 -2.97 -20.42
CA ASP A 95 30.73 -3.98 -21.37
C ASP A 95 32.22 -4.33 -21.16
N ALA A 96 32.75 -5.21 -22.01
CA ALA A 96 34.15 -5.62 -21.99
C ALA A 96 35.15 -4.47 -22.27
N GLY A 97 34.67 -3.38 -22.88
CA GLY A 97 35.42 -2.16 -23.14
C GLY A 97 35.33 -1.10 -22.05
N ALA A 98 34.72 -1.44 -20.88
CA ALA A 98 34.44 -0.55 -19.77
C ALA A 98 33.43 0.59 -20.08
N ALA A 99 32.70 0.51 -21.19
CA ALA A 99 31.64 1.46 -21.51
C ALA A 99 30.36 1.09 -20.75
N ALA A 100 29.68 2.11 -20.18
CA ALA A 100 28.41 1.93 -19.48
C ALA A 100 27.32 1.47 -20.48
N THR A 101 26.84 0.23 -20.35
CA THR A 101 25.94 -0.40 -21.30
C THR A 101 24.55 -0.63 -20.77
N LEU A 102 24.41 -1.01 -19.49
CA LEU A 102 23.13 -1.30 -18.86
C LEU A 102 23.06 -0.69 -17.48
N ARG A 103 22.03 0.14 -17.24
CA ARG A 103 21.69 0.60 -15.90
C ARG A 103 20.47 -0.16 -15.39
N VAL A 104 20.62 -0.77 -14.22
CA VAL A 104 19.53 -1.42 -13.49
C VAL A 104 19.24 -0.61 -12.25
N GLU A 105 17.97 -0.32 -12.01
CA GLU A 105 17.54 0.52 -10.90
C GLU A 105 16.33 -0.12 -10.20
N ALA A 106 16.29 -0.02 -8.86
CA ALA A 106 15.16 -0.48 -8.08
C ALA A 106 13.91 0.36 -8.40
N ASN A 107 12.74 -0.25 -8.51
CA ASN A 107 11.51 0.43 -8.90
C ASN A 107 10.90 1.31 -7.80
N SER A 108 11.48 1.30 -6.61
CA SER A 108 11.08 2.17 -5.51
C SER A 108 12.27 2.52 -4.62
N PRO A 109 12.30 3.72 -4.02
CA PRO A 109 13.41 4.12 -3.17
C PRO A 109 13.46 3.33 -1.88
N GLY A 110 14.65 3.20 -1.29
CA GLY A 110 14.88 2.59 0.01
C GLY A 110 16.05 1.63 0.03
N GLU A 111 16.51 1.33 1.24
CA GLU A 111 17.68 0.46 1.48
C GLU A 111 17.47 -0.99 1.02
N TRP A 112 16.22 -1.44 0.92
CA TRP A 112 15.88 -2.77 0.45
C TRP A 112 16.49 -3.12 -0.92
N GLY A 113 16.63 -2.10 -1.78
CA GLY A 113 17.24 -2.25 -3.11
C GLY A 113 18.71 -2.59 -3.07
N ASN A 114 19.43 -2.30 -1.98
CA ASN A 114 20.85 -2.62 -1.83
C ASN A 114 21.10 -4.12 -1.63
N SER A 115 20.06 -4.88 -1.26
CA SER A 115 20.13 -6.34 -1.13
C SER A 115 19.81 -7.10 -2.43
N LEU A 116 19.45 -6.40 -3.51
CA LEU A 116 19.19 -7.01 -4.79
C LEU A 116 20.49 -7.37 -5.51
N ASN A 117 20.54 -8.57 -6.06
CA ASN A 117 21.65 -9.02 -6.89
C ASN A 117 21.20 -9.09 -8.36
N VAL A 118 22.04 -8.57 -9.23
CA VAL A 118 21.83 -8.63 -10.68
C VAL A 118 22.92 -9.49 -11.30
N GLN A 119 22.52 -10.52 -12.02
CA GLN A 119 23.44 -11.40 -12.76
C GLN A 119 23.09 -11.38 -14.25
N VAL A 120 24.08 -11.09 -15.07
CA VAL A 120 23.95 -11.20 -16.53
C VAL A 120 24.70 -12.46 -16.96
N THR A 121 24.01 -13.38 -17.62
CA THR A 121 24.58 -14.60 -18.18
C THR A 121 24.53 -14.55 -19.69
N ALA A 122 25.55 -15.12 -20.34
CA ALA A 122 25.57 -15.22 -21.80
C ALA A 122 24.39 -16.06 -22.29
N GLY A 123 23.67 -15.55 -23.29
CA GLY A 123 22.62 -16.31 -23.99
C GLY A 123 23.17 -17.56 -24.69
N GLY A 124 22.34 -18.60 -24.84
CA GLY A 124 22.72 -19.86 -25.43
C GLY A 124 23.01 -19.82 -26.95
N ALA A 125 22.76 -18.68 -27.61
CA ALA A 125 23.15 -18.44 -29.01
C ALA A 125 24.22 -17.35 -29.08
N GLY A 126 25.31 -17.54 -29.73
CA GLY A 126 26.40 -16.58 -29.84
C GLY A 126 25.90 -15.22 -30.35
N GLY A 127 26.14 -14.14 -29.57
CA GLY A 127 25.77 -12.75 -29.92
C GLY A 127 24.42 -12.25 -29.44
N THR A 128 23.68 -13.03 -28.64
CA THR A 128 22.44 -12.53 -27.96
C THR A 128 22.63 -12.45 -26.45
N PHE A 129 22.35 -11.27 -25.92
CA PHE A 129 22.26 -11.02 -24.48
C PHE A 129 20.81 -11.23 -24.03
#